data_474f0f0f05044a2d41e56f8832dc0954
#
_entry.id   474f0f0f05044a2d41e56f8832dc0954
#
_cell.length_a   1.000
_cell.length_b   1.000
_cell.length_c   1.000
_cell.angle_alpha   90.00
_cell.angle_beta   90.00
_cell.angle_gamma   90.00
#
_symmetry.space_group_name_H-M   'P 1'
#
loop_
_entity.id
_entity.type
_entity.pdbx_description
1 polymer ?
#
loop_
_entity_poly.entity_id
_entity_poly.type
_entity_poly.pdbx_seq_one_letter_code
_entity_poly.pdbx_strand_id
1 'polypeptide(L)'
;MKVMGFSQHGNYEVIKEFTIDDPKVSDFDVLIKIEMTSINTLDIMTRNGIPGFNFNLPHVPGSDVIGKIEAVGKNVKDFSIGDKVIVNTVYGCGKCYQCKSGYEAQCPLWQCLGLHVNGSYSELISVPYSSVSKVPTGFSDEELSAMPLHVPLAWRNIKKLAKAREGESILIRGASGNVGIFAILFSLALKLNVIALSGSPEKESKLKKLGKITVLSSNKSATELNKEISDITNGKGVDIILESFGSTLGNSVDLAAYNARIVSFGVLTGAESSLNVRKLYLKNISIFGTHNASKQEFDEALEFVSKNNIHPIINSSYNITEASKAQSVFEKHEIFGKIILKNRF
;
A
#
# COMPACT_ATOMS: atom_id res chain seq x y z
N MET A 1 -15.13 -23.52 0.02
CA MET A 1 -14.98 -22.43 -0.96
C MET A 1 -13.79 -22.69 -1.87
N LYS A 2 -13.82 -22.18 -3.10
CA LYS A 2 -12.68 -22.17 -4.01
C LYS A 2 -11.70 -21.08 -3.69
N VAL A 3 -10.41 -21.32 -3.91
CA VAL A 3 -9.31 -20.38 -3.69
C VAL A 3 -8.21 -20.56 -4.74
N MET A 4 -7.47 -19.47 -4.99
CA MET A 4 -6.18 -19.50 -5.67
C MET A 4 -5.08 -19.34 -4.63
N GLY A 5 -4.23 -20.33 -4.46
CA GLY A 5 -3.19 -20.32 -3.43
C GLY A 5 -2.02 -21.24 -3.77
N PHE A 6 -1.17 -21.50 -2.80
CA PHE A 6 0.03 -22.32 -2.98
C PHE A 6 0.25 -23.24 -1.77
N SER A 7 0.74 -24.45 -2.05
CA SER A 7 1.13 -25.45 -1.04
C SER A 7 2.65 -25.55 -0.81
N GLN A 8 3.42 -24.81 -1.58
CA GLN A 8 4.86 -24.65 -1.44
C GLN A 8 5.29 -23.27 -1.97
N HIS A 9 6.36 -22.71 -1.45
CA HIS A 9 6.94 -21.47 -1.98
C HIS A 9 7.57 -21.69 -3.36
N GLY A 10 7.59 -20.62 -4.18
CA GLY A 10 8.16 -20.70 -5.52
C GLY A 10 7.74 -19.54 -6.43
N ASN A 11 7.98 -19.68 -7.75
CA ASN A 11 7.57 -18.70 -8.74
C ASN A 11 6.03 -18.68 -8.90
N TYR A 12 5.50 -17.87 -9.82
CA TYR A 12 4.05 -17.71 -10.04
C TYR A 12 3.33 -19.03 -10.40
N GLU A 13 4.04 -20.05 -10.88
CA GLU A 13 3.45 -21.33 -11.29
C GLU A 13 2.95 -22.19 -10.11
N VAL A 14 3.37 -21.87 -8.87
CA VAL A 14 2.88 -22.58 -7.67
C VAL A 14 1.46 -22.16 -7.28
N ILE A 15 0.94 -21.03 -7.82
CA ILE A 15 -0.45 -20.59 -7.61
C ILE A 15 -1.39 -21.53 -8.36
N LYS A 16 -2.23 -22.24 -7.61
CA LYS A 16 -3.21 -23.21 -8.14
C LYS A 16 -4.58 -22.99 -7.51
N GLU A 17 -5.62 -23.43 -8.22
CA GLU A 17 -6.98 -23.54 -7.65
C GLU A 17 -7.06 -24.77 -6.77
N PHE A 18 -7.66 -24.63 -5.59
CA PHE A 18 -8.06 -25.73 -4.72
C PHE A 18 -9.26 -25.32 -3.85
N THR A 19 -9.79 -26.27 -3.09
CA THR A 19 -10.93 -26.05 -2.19
C THR A 19 -10.48 -26.14 -0.75
N ILE A 20 -10.95 -25.21 0.06
CA ILE A 20 -10.80 -25.20 1.53
C ILE A 20 -12.16 -25.04 2.19
N ASP A 21 -12.25 -25.30 3.48
CA ASP A 21 -13.47 -25.03 4.25
C ASP A 21 -13.84 -23.55 4.20
N ASP A 22 -15.13 -23.27 4.23
CA ASP A 22 -15.63 -21.89 4.33
C ASP A 22 -15.19 -21.26 5.66
N PRO A 23 -14.84 -19.97 5.69
CA PRO A 23 -14.44 -19.30 6.90
C PRO A 23 -15.60 -19.22 7.89
N LYS A 24 -15.31 -19.50 9.17
CA LYS A 24 -16.28 -19.36 10.27
C LYS A 24 -16.43 -17.88 10.64
N VAL A 25 -17.67 -17.48 10.89
CA VAL A 25 -18.01 -16.11 11.32
C VAL A 25 -18.03 -16.08 12.84
N SER A 26 -17.16 -15.32 13.47
CA SER A 26 -17.20 -15.11 14.91
C SER A 26 -18.18 -14.00 15.29
N ASP A 27 -18.42 -13.80 16.59
CA ASP A 27 -19.41 -12.85 17.10
C ASP A 27 -19.19 -11.40 16.63
N PHE A 28 -17.96 -11.03 16.31
CA PHE A 28 -17.53 -9.68 15.92
C PHE A 28 -16.99 -9.62 14.48
N ASP A 29 -17.22 -10.65 13.67
CA ASP A 29 -16.76 -10.71 12.30
C ASP A 29 -17.91 -10.47 11.32
N VAL A 30 -17.54 -10.13 10.10
CA VAL A 30 -18.41 -10.16 8.93
C VAL A 30 -17.85 -11.14 7.91
N LEU A 31 -18.70 -11.91 7.28
CA LEU A 31 -18.38 -12.74 6.11
C LEU A 31 -18.63 -11.92 4.85
N ILE A 32 -17.61 -11.80 4.05
CA ILE A 32 -17.68 -11.03 2.82
C ILE A 32 -17.51 -11.99 1.62
N LYS A 33 -18.47 -11.95 0.70
CA LYS A 33 -18.28 -12.50 -0.65
C LYS A 33 -17.45 -11.51 -1.43
N ILE A 34 -16.24 -11.94 -1.79
CA ILE A 34 -15.29 -11.09 -2.48
C ILE A 34 -15.73 -10.91 -3.93
N GLU A 35 -15.84 -9.68 -4.40
CA GLU A 35 -16.14 -9.38 -5.80
C GLU A 35 -14.86 -9.13 -6.60
N MET A 36 -13.91 -8.42 -6.02
CA MET A 36 -12.60 -8.14 -6.64
C MET A 36 -11.50 -8.02 -5.58
N THR A 37 -10.30 -8.29 -6.02
CA THR A 37 -9.04 -8.03 -5.32
C THR A 37 -8.02 -7.45 -6.29
N SER A 38 -6.83 -7.09 -5.81
CA SER A 38 -5.75 -6.63 -6.68
C SER A 38 -4.40 -7.21 -6.27
N ILE A 39 -3.44 -7.24 -7.22
CA ILE A 39 -2.10 -7.78 -6.97
C ILE A 39 -1.22 -6.74 -6.28
N ASN A 40 -0.51 -7.19 -5.24
CA ASN A 40 0.44 -6.43 -4.46
C ASN A 40 1.83 -7.11 -4.42
N THR A 41 2.86 -6.33 -4.21
CA THR A 41 4.21 -6.87 -3.94
C THR A 41 4.20 -7.85 -2.76
N LEU A 42 3.33 -7.62 -1.77
CA LEU A 42 3.15 -8.51 -0.62
C LEU A 42 2.75 -9.93 -1.05
N ASP A 43 1.87 -10.07 -2.04
CA ASP A 43 1.41 -11.37 -2.54
C ASP A 43 2.57 -12.16 -3.16
N ILE A 44 3.45 -11.46 -3.87
CA ILE A 44 4.65 -12.05 -4.47
C ILE A 44 5.65 -12.47 -3.39
N MET A 45 5.89 -11.60 -2.40
CA MET A 45 6.79 -11.89 -1.28
C MET A 45 6.29 -13.10 -0.47
N THR A 46 5.00 -13.15 -0.17
CA THR A 46 4.35 -14.26 0.54
C THR A 46 4.50 -15.58 -0.22
N ARG A 47 4.24 -15.56 -1.51
CA ARG A 47 4.40 -16.73 -2.38
C ARG A 47 5.86 -17.20 -2.48
N ASN A 48 6.80 -16.28 -2.61
CA ASN A 48 8.23 -16.61 -2.69
C ASN A 48 8.81 -17.09 -1.35
N GLY A 49 8.12 -16.82 -0.25
CA GLY A 49 8.62 -17.02 1.11
C GLY A 49 9.38 -15.79 1.62
N ILE A 50 9.10 -15.41 2.87
CA ILE A 50 9.75 -14.28 3.55
C ILE A 50 10.74 -14.86 4.56
N PRO A 51 12.03 -14.53 4.49
CA PRO A 51 13.03 -15.03 5.44
C PRO A 51 12.61 -14.77 6.89
N GLY A 52 12.64 -15.81 7.72
CA GLY A 52 12.28 -15.74 9.13
C GLY A 52 10.77 -15.75 9.40
N PHE A 53 9.91 -15.88 8.38
CA PHE A 53 8.47 -16.00 8.53
C PHE A 53 7.99 -17.42 8.18
N ASN A 54 7.23 -18.03 9.08
CA ASN A 54 6.66 -19.38 8.88
C ASN A 54 5.21 -19.26 8.42
N PHE A 55 4.92 -19.76 7.23
CA PHE A 55 3.57 -19.82 6.67
C PHE A 55 2.88 -21.14 6.97
N ASN A 56 1.60 -21.08 7.32
CA ASN A 56 0.74 -22.25 7.32
C ASN A 56 0.37 -22.58 5.87
N LEU A 57 0.88 -23.69 5.35
CA LEU A 57 0.58 -24.17 4.01
C LEU A 57 -0.53 -25.25 4.04
N PRO A 58 -1.44 -25.30 3.07
CA PRO A 58 -1.56 -24.39 1.91
C PRO A 58 -1.98 -22.97 2.34
N HIS A 59 -1.49 -21.94 1.63
CA HIS A 59 -1.74 -20.55 1.93
C HIS A 59 -2.41 -19.81 0.76
N VAL A 60 -3.32 -18.89 1.09
CA VAL A 60 -4.04 -18.06 0.12
C VAL A 60 -3.54 -16.62 0.23
N PRO A 61 -2.89 -16.09 -0.82
CA PRO A 61 -2.44 -14.70 -0.85
C PRO A 61 -3.59 -13.72 -1.11
N GLY A 62 -3.25 -12.44 -1.23
CA GLY A 62 -4.19 -11.37 -1.53
C GLY A 62 -4.56 -10.55 -0.31
N SER A 63 -4.35 -9.24 -0.39
CA SER A 63 -4.55 -8.32 0.72
C SER A 63 -5.65 -7.29 0.48
N ASP A 64 -5.99 -6.99 -0.76
CA ASP A 64 -7.06 -6.06 -1.09
C ASP A 64 -8.41 -6.79 -1.15
N VAL A 65 -9.45 -6.23 -0.52
CA VAL A 65 -10.80 -6.81 -0.49
C VAL A 65 -11.84 -5.75 -0.76
N ILE A 66 -12.66 -5.98 -1.80
CA ILE A 66 -13.99 -5.40 -1.95
C ILE A 66 -15.01 -6.51 -2.18
N GLY A 67 -16.21 -6.34 -1.68
CA GLY A 67 -17.27 -7.31 -1.85
C GLY A 67 -18.55 -6.95 -1.12
N LYS A 68 -19.42 -7.93 -0.96
CA LYS A 68 -20.68 -7.78 -0.25
C LYS A 68 -20.73 -8.68 0.98
N ILE A 69 -21.32 -8.17 2.03
CA ILE A 69 -21.52 -8.93 3.27
C ILE A 69 -22.57 -10.03 3.02
N GLU A 70 -22.20 -11.29 3.29
CA GLU A 70 -23.10 -12.45 3.24
C GLU A 70 -23.60 -12.89 4.62
N ALA A 71 -22.81 -12.62 5.68
CA ALA A 71 -23.24 -12.89 7.05
C ALA A 71 -22.58 -11.91 8.03
N VAL A 72 -23.22 -11.68 9.15
CA VAL A 72 -22.76 -10.83 10.25
C VAL A 72 -22.74 -11.58 11.56
N GLY A 73 -21.70 -11.38 12.36
CA GLY A 73 -21.64 -11.89 13.72
C GLY A 73 -22.68 -11.23 14.63
N LYS A 74 -23.10 -11.93 15.68
CA LYS A 74 -24.22 -11.49 16.54
C LYS A 74 -24.03 -10.12 17.21
N ASN A 75 -22.78 -9.68 17.36
CA ASN A 75 -22.44 -8.39 17.99
C ASN A 75 -22.15 -7.27 16.98
N VAL A 76 -22.26 -7.54 15.68
CA VAL A 76 -22.10 -6.54 14.60
C VAL A 76 -23.41 -5.77 14.43
N LYS A 77 -23.37 -4.44 14.56
CA LYS A 77 -24.56 -3.57 14.48
C LYS A 77 -24.52 -2.57 13.32
N ASP A 78 -23.31 -2.26 12.82
CA ASP A 78 -23.11 -1.17 11.85
C ASP A 78 -23.21 -1.63 10.40
N PHE A 79 -23.35 -2.95 10.19
CA PHE A 79 -23.38 -3.58 8.88
C PHE A 79 -24.56 -4.55 8.74
N SER A 80 -25.06 -4.69 7.53
CA SER A 80 -26.14 -5.61 7.15
C SER A 80 -25.70 -6.51 5.97
N ILE A 81 -26.38 -7.65 5.83
CA ILE A 81 -26.21 -8.53 4.67
C ILE A 81 -26.58 -7.72 3.40
N GLY A 82 -25.73 -7.81 2.39
CA GLY A 82 -25.83 -7.09 1.13
C GLY A 82 -25.09 -5.75 1.09
N ASP A 83 -24.61 -5.22 2.23
CA ASP A 83 -23.79 -4.00 2.24
C ASP A 83 -22.52 -4.22 1.42
N LYS A 84 -22.23 -3.28 0.50
CA LYS A 84 -20.98 -3.27 -0.24
C LYS A 84 -19.89 -2.62 0.57
N VAL A 85 -18.76 -3.32 0.72
CA VAL A 85 -17.72 -2.96 1.67
C VAL A 85 -16.31 -3.07 1.08
N ILE A 86 -15.40 -2.33 1.69
CA ILE A 86 -13.97 -2.33 1.47
C ILE A 86 -13.25 -2.58 2.81
N VAL A 87 -12.16 -3.33 2.80
CA VAL A 87 -11.51 -3.81 4.03
C VAL A 87 -10.15 -3.16 4.22
N ASN A 88 -9.89 -2.60 5.40
CA ASN A 88 -8.52 -2.27 5.81
C ASN A 88 -7.72 -3.56 5.96
N THR A 89 -6.66 -3.71 5.17
CA THR A 89 -5.85 -4.92 5.04
C THR A 89 -5.22 -5.39 6.35
N VAL A 90 -4.97 -4.45 7.28
CA VAL A 90 -4.33 -4.72 8.58
C VAL A 90 -5.28 -4.39 9.72
N TYR A 91 -5.34 -5.29 10.69
CA TYR A 91 -6.14 -5.10 11.90
C TYR A 91 -5.41 -5.65 13.14
N GLY A 92 -5.78 -5.15 14.29
CA GLY A 92 -5.20 -5.53 15.58
C GLY A 92 -6.10 -6.45 16.38
N CYS A 93 -5.66 -6.82 17.58
CA CYS A 93 -6.42 -7.68 18.48
C CYS A 93 -7.64 -7.02 19.17
N GLY A 94 -7.84 -5.72 18.99
CA GLY A 94 -8.95 -4.94 19.54
C GLY A 94 -8.86 -4.61 21.04
N LYS A 95 -7.97 -5.23 21.81
CA LYS A 95 -7.96 -5.15 23.29
C LYS A 95 -6.66 -4.65 23.95
N CYS A 96 -5.53 -4.65 23.24
CA CYS A 96 -4.28 -4.12 23.77
C CYS A 96 -4.28 -2.57 23.81
N TYR A 97 -3.28 -2.00 24.47
CA TYR A 97 -3.12 -0.53 24.56
C TYR A 97 -3.10 0.13 23.18
N GLN A 98 -2.34 -0.41 22.22
CA GLN A 98 -2.24 0.16 20.86
C GLN A 98 -3.61 0.18 20.16
N CYS A 99 -4.36 -0.93 20.20
CA CYS A 99 -5.69 -0.98 19.59
C CYS A 99 -6.66 0.00 20.22
N LYS A 100 -6.68 0.09 21.57
CA LYS A 100 -7.56 1.03 22.31
C LYS A 100 -7.20 2.50 22.07
N SER A 101 -5.94 2.78 21.66
CA SER A 101 -5.45 4.12 21.34
C SER A 101 -5.59 4.46 19.85
N GLY A 102 -6.21 3.60 19.01
CA GLY A 102 -6.39 3.84 17.57
C GLY A 102 -5.12 3.57 16.73
N TYR A 103 -4.19 2.77 17.26
CA TYR A 103 -2.95 2.37 16.59
C TYR A 103 -2.91 0.86 16.35
N GLU A 104 -4.01 0.27 15.88
CA GLU A 104 -4.15 -1.18 15.68
C GLU A 104 -3.12 -1.77 14.71
N ALA A 105 -2.63 -1.00 13.75
CA ALA A 105 -1.52 -1.42 12.88
C ALA A 105 -0.19 -1.63 13.64
N GLN A 106 -0.07 -1.09 14.86
CA GLN A 106 1.09 -1.25 15.76
C GLN A 106 0.81 -2.25 16.88
N CYS A 107 -0.29 -2.99 16.80
CA CYS A 107 -0.63 -4.04 17.74
C CYS A 107 0.44 -5.14 17.72
N PRO A 108 0.96 -5.62 18.88
CA PRO A 108 1.90 -6.75 18.88
C PRO A 108 1.34 -8.04 18.24
N LEU A 109 0.01 -8.15 18.16
CA LEU A 109 -0.71 -9.28 17.56
C LEU A 109 -1.45 -8.84 16.27
N TRP A 110 -0.88 -7.87 15.53
CA TRP A 110 -1.49 -7.43 14.30
C TRP A 110 -1.57 -8.54 13.26
N GLN A 111 -2.61 -8.50 12.46
CA GLN A 111 -2.84 -9.43 11.35
C GLN A 111 -2.90 -8.64 10.04
N CYS A 112 -2.40 -9.27 8.99
CA CYS A 112 -2.49 -8.75 7.63
C CYS A 112 -3.05 -9.84 6.72
N LEU A 113 -4.07 -9.50 5.96
CA LEU A 113 -4.68 -10.40 4.99
C LEU A 113 -3.65 -10.85 3.94
N GLY A 114 -3.66 -12.13 3.63
CA GLY A 114 -2.73 -12.72 2.67
C GLY A 114 -1.29 -12.88 3.17
N LEU A 115 -0.98 -12.47 4.41
CA LEU A 115 0.32 -12.65 5.05
C LEU A 115 0.23 -13.54 6.29
N HIS A 116 -0.46 -13.07 7.33
CA HIS A 116 -0.61 -13.81 8.60
C HIS A 116 -1.77 -14.78 8.57
N VAL A 117 -2.79 -14.45 7.80
CA VAL A 117 -4.01 -15.23 7.59
C VAL A 117 -4.28 -15.35 6.10
N ASN A 118 -5.13 -16.30 5.70
CA ASN A 118 -5.56 -16.43 4.32
C ASN A 118 -6.16 -15.12 3.80
N GLY A 119 -5.87 -14.83 2.55
CA GLY A 119 -6.20 -13.56 1.90
C GLY A 119 -7.35 -13.65 0.92
N SER A 120 -7.39 -12.65 0.05
CA SER A 120 -8.51 -12.35 -0.85
C SER A 120 -8.52 -13.13 -2.16
N TYR A 121 -7.57 -14.03 -2.41
CA TYR A 121 -7.66 -14.90 -3.58
C TYR A 121 -8.61 -16.07 -3.31
N SER A 122 -9.79 -15.78 -2.78
CA SER A 122 -10.81 -16.72 -2.32
C SER A 122 -12.22 -16.22 -2.63
N GLU A 123 -13.22 -17.11 -2.63
CA GLU A 123 -14.62 -16.69 -2.80
C GLU A 123 -15.14 -15.88 -1.61
N LEU A 124 -14.75 -16.29 -0.40
CA LEU A 124 -15.23 -15.72 0.87
C LEU A 124 -14.07 -15.36 1.79
N ILE A 125 -14.27 -14.36 2.62
CA ILE A 125 -13.35 -14.00 3.71
C ILE A 125 -14.12 -13.55 4.95
N SER A 126 -13.69 -14.01 6.12
CA SER A 126 -14.21 -13.52 7.41
C SER A 126 -13.18 -12.57 8.03
N VAL A 127 -13.61 -11.37 8.38
CA VAL A 127 -12.75 -10.33 8.97
C VAL A 127 -13.46 -9.63 10.12
N PRO A 128 -12.72 -9.10 11.11
CA PRO A 128 -13.31 -8.26 12.17
C PRO A 128 -14.07 -7.08 11.54
N TYR A 129 -15.32 -6.84 11.98
CA TYR A 129 -16.12 -5.74 11.47
C TYR A 129 -15.42 -4.38 11.65
N SER A 130 -14.56 -4.26 12.68
CA SER A 130 -13.76 -3.06 12.95
C SER A 130 -12.73 -2.73 11.86
N SER A 131 -12.42 -3.66 10.95
CA SER A 131 -11.54 -3.43 9.79
C SER A 131 -12.30 -3.06 8.52
N VAL A 132 -13.63 -3.02 8.57
CA VAL A 132 -14.50 -2.85 7.39
C VAL A 132 -15.02 -1.43 7.29
N SER A 133 -15.13 -0.90 6.08
CA SER A 133 -15.78 0.37 5.75
C SER A 133 -16.79 0.18 4.63
N LYS A 134 -17.81 1.03 4.57
CA LYS A 134 -18.63 1.16 3.37
C LYS A 134 -17.80 1.79 2.25
N VAL A 135 -18.02 1.34 1.03
CA VAL A 135 -17.29 1.87 -0.13
C VAL A 135 -17.62 3.35 -0.37
N PRO A 136 -16.63 4.17 -0.73
CA PRO A 136 -16.90 5.54 -1.16
C PRO A 136 -17.66 5.54 -2.48
N THR A 137 -18.48 6.55 -2.71
CA THR A 137 -19.26 6.75 -3.94
C THR A 137 -18.40 7.36 -5.05
N GLY A 138 -18.79 7.14 -6.31
CA GLY A 138 -18.13 7.75 -7.47
C GLY A 138 -16.99 6.93 -8.08
N PHE A 139 -16.83 5.67 -7.65
CA PHE A 139 -15.76 4.77 -8.13
C PHE A 139 -16.34 3.47 -8.68
N SER A 140 -15.69 2.94 -9.71
CA SER A 140 -15.94 1.58 -10.18
C SER A 140 -15.38 0.54 -9.19
N ASP A 141 -15.84 -0.71 -9.30
CA ASP A 141 -15.36 -1.80 -8.46
C ASP A 141 -13.88 -2.09 -8.66
N GLU A 142 -13.37 -1.94 -9.87
CA GLU A 142 -11.95 -2.05 -10.17
C GLU A 142 -11.13 -0.98 -9.44
N GLU A 143 -11.62 0.26 -9.44
CA GLU A 143 -10.96 1.35 -8.70
C GLU A 143 -11.01 1.12 -7.19
N LEU A 144 -12.16 0.71 -6.65
CA LEU A 144 -12.30 0.38 -5.23
C LEU A 144 -11.34 -0.74 -4.82
N SER A 145 -11.18 -1.78 -5.64
CA SER A 145 -10.28 -2.89 -5.33
C SER A 145 -8.79 -2.53 -5.38
N ALA A 146 -8.44 -1.39 -5.98
CA ALA A 146 -7.09 -0.88 -6.05
C ALA A 146 -6.64 -0.08 -4.82
N MET A 147 -7.56 0.24 -3.90
CA MET A 147 -7.33 1.20 -2.81
C MET A 147 -6.85 0.60 -1.48
N PRO A 148 -7.31 -0.58 -1.01
CA PRO A 148 -7.22 -0.98 0.39
C PRO A 148 -5.85 -0.89 1.03
N LEU A 149 -4.79 -1.39 0.38
CA LEU A 149 -3.44 -1.39 0.93
C LEU A 149 -2.71 -0.05 0.75
N HIS A 150 -2.85 0.59 -0.42
CA HIS A 150 -1.93 1.66 -0.81
C HIS A 150 -2.45 3.07 -0.49
N VAL A 151 -3.76 3.28 -0.58
CA VAL A 151 -4.39 4.57 -0.27
C VAL A 151 -4.15 4.99 1.18
N PRO A 152 -4.44 4.15 2.19
CA PRO A 152 -4.23 4.51 3.59
C PRO A 152 -2.74 4.68 3.92
N LEU A 153 -1.84 3.88 3.32
CA LEU A 153 -0.41 4.01 3.54
C LEU A 153 0.14 5.34 2.99
N ALA A 154 -0.26 5.73 1.78
CA ALA A 154 0.12 7.03 1.21
C ALA A 154 -0.41 8.20 2.06
N TRP A 155 -1.65 8.11 2.55
CA TRP A 155 -2.26 9.08 3.45
C TRP A 155 -1.48 9.22 4.76
N ARG A 156 -1.22 8.09 5.42
CA ARG A 156 -0.44 8.06 6.65
C ARG A 156 0.92 8.71 6.48
N ASN A 157 1.64 8.34 5.43
CA ASN A 157 2.98 8.87 5.16
C ASN A 157 2.97 10.40 5.01
N ILE A 158 2.02 10.95 4.27
CA ILE A 158 1.98 12.38 3.91
C ILE A 158 1.31 13.20 5.01
N LYS A 159 0.13 12.79 5.50
CA LYS A 159 -0.68 13.62 6.40
C LYS A 159 -0.40 13.37 7.87
N LYS A 160 -0.17 12.10 8.27
CA LYS A 160 -0.03 11.78 9.70
C LYS A 160 1.42 11.85 10.16
N LEU A 161 2.36 11.31 9.39
CA LEU A 161 3.77 11.29 9.77
C LEU A 161 4.52 12.53 9.29
N ALA A 162 4.51 12.80 7.99
CA ALA A 162 5.18 13.99 7.45
C ALA A 162 4.44 15.29 7.78
N LYS A 163 3.14 15.26 8.12
CA LYS A 163 2.32 16.45 8.40
C LYS A 163 2.48 17.53 7.33
N ALA A 164 2.40 17.09 6.07
CA ALA A 164 2.64 17.93 4.89
C ALA A 164 1.75 19.17 4.87
N ARG A 165 2.35 20.31 4.48
CA ARG A 165 1.70 21.61 4.34
C ARG A 165 1.79 22.11 2.90
N GLU A 166 0.78 22.86 2.45
CA GLU A 166 0.76 23.47 1.12
C GLU A 166 2.06 24.23 0.83
N GLY A 167 2.61 24.05 -0.37
CA GLY A 167 3.84 24.71 -0.82
C GLY A 167 5.14 23.98 -0.47
N GLU A 168 5.13 23.00 0.44
CA GLU A 168 6.33 22.21 0.74
C GLU A 168 6.74 21.33 -0.44
N SER A 169 8.02 21.01 -0.54
CA SER A 169 8.57 20.08 -1.53
C SER A 169 8.52 18.65 -1.01
N ILE A 170 8.14 17.71 -1.89
CA ILE A 170 8.11 16.28 -1.57
C ILE A 170 8.86 15.48 -2.63
N LEU A 171 9.83 14.67 -2.19
CA LEU A 171 10.53 13.70 -3.02
C LEU A 171 9.91 12.32 -2.80
N ILE A 172 9.49 11.67 -3.89
CA ILE A 172 8.88 10.34 -3.85
C ILE A 172 9.81 9.35 -4.54
N ARG A 173 10.47 8.50 -3.75
CA ARG A 173 11.23 7.35 -4.24
C ARG A 173 10.27 6.20 -4.55
N GLY A 174 10.52 5.48 -5.64
CA GLY A 174 9.58 4.47 -6.11
C GLY A 174 8.26 5.06 -6.62
N ALA A 175 8.32 6.24 -7.23
CA ALA A 175 7.17 7.03 -7.67
C ALA A 175 6.23 6.31 -8.64
N SER A 176 6.74 5.37 -9.44
CA SER A 176 5.94 4.57 -10.38
C SER A 176 5.30 3.31 -9.75
N GLY A 177 5.60 3.02 -8.48
CA GLY A 177 4.90 1.97 -7.72
C GLY A 177 3.53 2.44 -7.22
N ASN A 178 2.70 1.51 -6.75
CA ASN A 178 1.33 1.84 -6.38
C ASN A 178 1.23 2.87 -5.24
N VAL A 179 2.02 2.73 -4.17
CA VAL A 179 2.07 3.76 -3.10
C VAL A 179 2.58 5.09 -3.65
N GLY A 180 3.59 5.07 -4.53
CA GLY A 180 4.17 6.26 -5.16
C GLY A 180 3.17 7.03 -6.00
N ILE A 181 2.36 6.33 -6.81
CA ILE A 181 1.29 6.94 -7.63
C ILE A 181 0.27 7.65 -6.73
N PHE A 182 -0.24 6.98 -5.68
CA PHE A 182 -1.16 7.62 -4.74
C PHE A 182 -0.51 8.78 -4.00
N ALA A 183 0.76 8.63 -3.61
CA ALA A 183 1.51 9.72 -2.97
C ALA A 183 1.62 10.95 -3.88
N ILE A 184 1.84 10.78 -5.19
CA ILE A 184 1.82 11.87 -6.17
C ILE A 184 0.44 12.52 -6.22
N LEU A 185 -0.62 11.74 -6.42
CA LEU A 185 -1.98 12.24 -6.54
C LEU A 185 -2.42 13.00 -5.28
N PHE A 186 -2.09 12.48 -4.09
CA PHE A 186 -2.37 13.15 -2.82
C PHE A 186 -1.56 14.45 -2.67
N SER A 187 -0.28 14.41 -3.04
CA SER A 187 0.59 15.58 -2.96
C SER A 187 0.11 16.70 -3.88
N LEU A 188 -0.36 16.37 -5.08
CA LEU A 188 -0.96 17.34 -5.99
C LEU A 188 -2.24 17.94 -5.43
N ALA A 189 -3.13 17.12 -4.86
CA ALA A 189 -4.37 17.60 -4.23
C ALA A 189 -4.08 18.49 -2.99
N LEU A 190 -2.97 18.23 -2.29
CA LEU A 190 -2.48 19.03 -1.16
C LEU A 190 -1.62 20.23 -1.57
N LYS A 191 -1.45 20.46 -2.89
CA LYS A 191 -0.66 21.54 -3.49
C LYS A 191 0.81 21.53 -3.04
N LEU A 192 1.41 20.34 -2.96
CA LEU A 192 2.85 20.19 -2.72
C LEU A 192 3.64 20.31 -4.03
N ASN A 193 4.92 20.68 -3.92
CA ASN A 193 5.86 20.68 -5.03
C ASN A 193 6.46 19.28 -5.20
N VAL A 194 5.94 18.50 -6.14
CA VAL A 194 6.25 17.07 -6.27
C VAL A 194 7.49 16.85 -7.12
N ILE A 195 8.45 16.10 -6.56
CA ILE A 195 9.62 15.56 -7.25
C ILE A 195 9.51 14.03 -7.20
N ALA A 196 9.43 13.39 -8.35
CA ALA A 196 9.24 11.95 -8.50
C ALA A 196 10.51 11.31 -9.08
N LEU A 197 11.00 10.22 -8.47
CA LEU A 197 12.10 9.43 -9.02
C LEU A 197 11.58 8.24 -9.80
N SER A 198 12.07 8.05 -11.03
CA SER A 198 11.72 6.93 -11.92
C SER A 198 12.95 6.21 -12.45
N GLY A 199 12.85 4.88 -12.60
CA GLY A 199 13.94 4.04 -13.12
C GLY A 199 13.88 3.80 -14.63
N SER A 200 12.83 4.26 -15.35
CA SER A 200 12.72 4.07 -16.79
C SER A 200 12.07 5.26 -17.52
N PRO A 201 12.53 5.59 -18.73
CA PRO A 201 11.97 6.67 -19.53
C PRO A 201 10.47 6.51 -19.82
N GLU A 202 9.99 5.27 -20.02
CA GLU A 202 8.59 4.99 -20.25
C GLU A 202 7.73 5.37 -19.03
N LYS A 203 8.17 4.99 -17.83
CA LYS A 203 7.49 5.35 -16.58
C LYS A 203 7.57 6.84 -16.29
N GLU A 204 8.68 7.49 -16.62
CA GLU A 204 8.81 8.96 -16.53
C GLU A 204 7.74 9.68 -17.36
N SER A 205 7.52 9.23 -18.61
CA SER A 205 6.48 9.78 -19.47
C SER A 205 5.08 9.60 -18.89
N LYS A 206 4.79 8.44 -18.29
CA LYS A 206 3.50 8.16 -17.64
C LYS A 206 3.32 9.01 -16.37
N LEU A 207 4.36 9.18 -15.57
CA LEU A 207 4.33 10.01 -14.36
C LEU A 207 4.04 11.48 -14.69
N LYS A 208 4.68 12.04 -15.72
CA LYS A 208 4.44 13.43 -16.17
C LYS A 208 2.98 13.72 -16.53
N LYS A 209 2.22 12.69 -16.92
CA LYS A 209 0.78 12.82 -17.23
C LYS A 209 -0.11 12.93 -15.98
N LEU A 210 0.40 12.64 -14.79
CA LEU A 210 -0.38 12.73 -13.55
C LEU A 210 -0.66 14.17 -13.11
N GLY A 211 0.16 15.13 -13.56
CA GLY A 211 -0.01 16.53 -13.21
C GLY A 211 1.30 17.34 -13.30
N LYS A 212 1.29 18.52 -12.70
CA LYS A 212 2.48 19.39 -12.63
C LYS A 212 3.48 18.85 -11.61
N ILE A 213 4.37 17.96 -12.06
CA ILE A 213 5.42 17.34 -11.23
C ILE A 213 6.77 17.42 -11.93
N THR A 214 7.86 17.45 -11.16
CA THR A 214 9.22 17.25 -11.65
C THR A 214 9.56 15.77 -11.61
N VAL A 215 9.96 15.18 -12.73
CA VAL A 215 10.37 13.78 -12.79
C VAL A 215 11.88 13.72 -13.09
N LEU A 216 12.61 13.02 -12.22
CA LEU A 216 14.05 12.79 -12.34
C LEU A 216 14.34 11.29 -12.47
N SER A 217 15.42 10.97 -13.18
CA SER A 217 15.88 9.58 -13.27
C SER A 217 16.50 9.10 -11.94
N SER A 218 16.06 7.94 -11.47
CA SER A 218 16.67 7.28 -10.30
C SER A 218 17.99 6.57 -10.63
N ASN A 219 18.37 6.48 -11.91
CA ASN A 219 19.61 5.82 -12.37
C ASN A 219 20.84 6.73 -12.28
N LYS A 220 20.66 7.98 -11.86
CA LYS A 220 21.73 8.94 -11.63
C LYS A 220 22.57 8.59 -10.41
N SER A 221 23.83 8.98 -10.42
CA SER A 221 24.68 8.91 -9.23
C SER A 221 24.11 9.79 -8.11
N ALA A 222 24.46 9.49 -6.85
CA ALA A 222 24.05 10.31 -5.72
C ALA A 222 24.50 11.78 -5.87
N THR A 223 25.68 12.04 -6.46
CA THR A 223 26.21 13.39 -6.69
C THR A 223 25.37 14.16 -7.71
N GLU A 224 25.01 13.55 -8.82
CA GLU A 224 24.15 14.16 -9.85
C GLU A 224 22.75 14.44 -9.30
N LEU A 225 22.17 13.48 -8.59
CA LEU A 225 20.85 13.66 -7.98
C LEU A 225 20.87 14.79 -6.94
N ASN A 226 21.89 14.85 -6.08
CA ASN A 226 22.05 15.92 -5.10
C ASN A 226 22.14 17.30 -5.76
N LYS A 227 22.88 17.42 -6.89
CA LYS A 227 22.98 18.65 -7.66
C LYS A 227 21.62 19.06 -8.21
N GLU A 228 20.92 18.19 -8.91
CA GLU A 228 19.61 18.50 -9.50
C GLU A 228 18.57 18.88 -8.45
N ILE A 229 18.53 18.17 -7.33
CA ILE A 229 17.62 18.51 -6.22
C ILE A 229 17.99 19.88 -5.63
N SER A 230 19.29 20.18 -5.48
CA SER A 230 19.75 21.49 -5.04
C SER A 230 19.30 22.59 -5.99
N ASP A 231 19.45 22.39 -7.30
CA ASP A 231 19.03 23.36 -8.31
C ASP A 231 17.50 23.59 -8.27
N ILE A 232 16.70 22.51 -8.21
CA ILE A 232 15.23 22.58 -8.13
C ILE A 232 14.75 23.29 -6.85
N THR A 233 15.45 23.07 -5.75
CA THR A 233 15.05 23.58 -4.42
C THR A 233 15.79 24.87 -4.03
N ASN A 234 16.53 25.49 -4.95
CA ASN A 234 17.37 26.68 -4.71
C ASN A 234 18.31 26.50 -3.50
N GLY A 235 18.94 25.33 -3.39
CA GLY A 235 19.87 24.97 -2.33
C GLY A 235 19.25 24.59 -0.98
N LYS A 236 17.93 24.67 -0.83
CA LYS A 236 17.25 24.33 0.45
C LYS A 236 17.26 22.82 0.78
N GLY A 237 17.19 21.97 -0.25
CA GLY A 237 16.86 20.55 -0.10
C GLY A 237 15.34 20.31 -0.04
N VAL A 238 14.92 19.08 0.23
CA VAL A 238 13.54 18.63 0.17
C VAL A 238 12.91 18.59 1.56
N ASP A 239 11.69 19.14 1.71
CA ASP A 239 10.99 19.20 2.99
C ASP A 239 10.46 17.84 3.46
N ILE A 240 10.01 17.00 2.50
CA ILE A 240 9.43 15.68 2.79
C ILE A 240 10.04 14.66 1.82
N ILE A 241 10.48 13.51 2.35
CA ILE A 241 10.97 12.41 1.51
C ILE A 241 10.24 11.13 1.86
N LEU A 242 9.61 10.51 0.86
CA LEU A 242 9.02 9.19 0.98
C LEU A 242 10.01 8.14 0.48
N GLU A 243 10.43 7.26 1.41
CA GLU A 243 11.52 6.32 1.23
C GLU A 243 11.00 4.87 1.27
N SER A 244 11.00 4.20 0.11
CA SER A 244 10.50 2.82 -0.04
C SER A 244 11.61 1.78 -0.29
N PHE A 245 12.84 2.22 -0.53
CA PHE A 245 13.93 1.33 -0.93
C PHE A 245 14.75 0.80 0.25
N GLY A 246 14.81 1.53 1.36
CA GLY A 246 15.60 1.19 2.53
C GLY A 246 17.08 1.53 2.36
N SER A 247 17.80 0.90 1.43
CA SER A 247 19.24 1.13 1.19
C SER A 247 19.59 2.59 0.82
N THR A 248 18.64 3.38 0.33
CA THR A 248 18.83 4.78 -0.07
C THR A 248 18.54 5.80 1.03
N LEU A 249 18.22 5.36 2.26
CA LEU A 249 17.88 6.25 3.39
C LEU A 249 18.99 7.25 3.71
N GLY A 250 20.26 6.84 3.64
CA GLY A 250 21.40 7.73 3.85
C GLY A 250 21.46 8.87 2.82
N ASN A 251 21.22 8.57 1.55
CA ASN A 251 21.13 9.60 0.50
C ASN A 251 19.91 10.50 0.72
N SER A 252 18.80 9.96 1.24
CA SER A 252 17.62 10.77 1.59
C SER A 252 17.95 11.81 2.67
N VAL A 253 18.81 11.49 3.64
CA VAL A 253 19.32 12.47 4.64
C VAL A 253 20.19 13.55 3.95
N ASP A 254 20.95 13.20 2.91
CA ASP A 254 21.75 14.18 2.16
C ASP A 254 20.91 15.19 1.39
N LEU A 255 19.79 14.75 0.82
CA LEU A 255 18.85 15.55 0.03
C LEU A 255 17.91 16.43 0.88
N ALA A 256 17.80 16.15 2.16
CA ALA A 256 16.82 16.75 3.05
C ALA A 256 17.11 18.21 3.38
N ALA A 257 16.07 19.02 3.46
CA ALA A 257 16.10 20.40 3.97
C ALA A 257 16.28 20.44 5.49
N TYR A 258 16.42 21.63 6.07
CA TYR A 258 16.26 21.84 7.51
C TYR A 258 14.83 21.51 7.96
N ASN A 259 14.70 20.83 9.10
CA ASN A 259 13.42 20.35 9.65
C ASN A 259 12.67 19.38 8.72
N ALA A 260 13.36 18.72 7.81
CA ALA A 260 12.76 17.76 6.89
C ALA A 260 12.20 16.53 7.62
N ARG A 261 11.24 15.89 6.98
CA ARG A 261 10.62 14.64 7.46
C ARG A 261 10.82 13.55 6.40
N ILE A 262 11.51 12.48 6.79
CA ILE A 262 11.74 11.30 5.96
C ILE A 262 10.83 10.20 6.48
N VAL A 263 9.98 9.64 5.64
CA VAL A 263 9.10 8.52 6.00
C VAL A 263 9.58 7.27 5.28
N SER A 264 10.11 6.32 6.05
CA SER A 264 10.57 5.01 5.56
C SER A 264 9.46 3.97 5.74
N PHE A 265 9.05 3.32 4.63
CA PHE A 265 7.93 2.37 4.61
C PHE A 265 8.18 1.13 3.74
N GLY A 266 9.41 0.86 3.38
CA GLY A 266 9.79 -0.30 2.58
C GLY A 266 11.28 -0.55 2.53
N VAL A 267 11.64 -1.74 2.06
CA VAL A 267 13.02 -2.24 1.95
C VAL A 267 13.28 -2.89 0.59
N LEU A 268 12.73 -2.30 -0.48
CA LEU A 268 12.72 -2.89 -1.83
C LEU A 268 14.13 -3.20 -2.39
N THR A 269 15.16 -2.47 -1.94
CA THR A 269 16.55 -2.69 -2.38
C THR A 269 17.52 -3.05 -1.26
N GLY A 270 17.03 -3.15 -0.02
CA GLY A 270 17.85 -3.56 1.13
C GLY A 270 17.29 -3.01 2.45
N ALA A 271 17.52 -3.76 3.52
CA ALA A 271 17.01 -3.43 4.86
C ALA A 271 17.96 -2.53 5.66
N GLU A 272 19.21 -2.33 5.18
CA GLU A 272 20.23 -1.58 5.89
C GLU A 272 20.70 -0.38 5.09
N SER A 273 21.01 0.72 5.80
CA SER A 273 21.56 1.93 5.20
C SER A 273 22.42 2.70 6.19
N SER A 274 23.58 3.16 5.73
CA SER A 274 24.41 4.10 6.50
C SER A 274 23.96 5.52 6.27
N LEU A 275 23.89 6.34 7.32
CA LEU A 275 23.49 7.74 7.22
C LEU A 275 24.45 8.68 7.94
N ASN A 276 24.49 9.94 7.50
CA ASN A 276 25.30 10.97 8.11
C ASN A 276 24.59 11.57 9.35
N VAL A 277 24.93 11.05 10.54
CA VAL A 277 24.31 11.49 11.82
C VAL A 277 24.53 12.99 12.08
N ARG A 278 25.68 13.56 11.65
CA ARG A 278 25.95 14.98 11.79
C ARG A 278 24.94 15.84 11.00
N LYS A 279 24.65 15.46 9.76
CA LYS A 279 23.61 16.14 8.96
C LYS A 279 22.23 15.97 9.59
N LEU A 280 21.92 14.77 10.08
CA LEU A 280 20.63 14.47 10.73
C LEU A 280 20.34 15.45 11.87
N TYR A 281 21.25 15.58 12.85
CA TYR A 281 20.99 16.45 14.01
C TYR A 281 21.14 17.94 13.70
N LEU A 282 22.14 18.34 12.87
CA LEU A 282 22.33 19.75 12.54
C LEU A 282 21.18 20.34 11.73
N LYS A 283 20.53 19.53 10.90
CA LYS A 283 19.37 19.96 10.10
C LYS A 283 18.02 19.67 10.81
N ASN A 284 18.03 19.10 12.03
CA ASN A 284 16.81 18.69 12.75
C ASN A 284 15.90 17.79 11.90
N ILE A 285 16.46 16.81 11.19
CA ILE A 285 15.71 15.90 10.35
C ILE A 285 15.01 14.86 11.22
N SER A 286 13.73 14.63 10.97
CA SER A 286 12.97 13.53 11.59
C SER A 286 12.86 12.35 10.62
N ILE A 287 13.12 11.14 11.11
CA ILE A 287 12.92 9.90 10.35
C ILE A 287 11.81 9.09 11.03
N PHE A 288 10.77 8.76 10.27
CA PHE A 288 9.62 7.97 10.72
C PHE A 288 9.62 6.63 10.01
N GLY A 289 9.46 5.54 10.77
CA GLY A 289 9.18 4.21 10.23
C GLY A 289 7.68 3.93 10.25
N THR A 290 7.16 3.28 9.21
CA THR A 290 5.78 2.80 9.17
C THR A 290 5.64 1.63 8.23
N HIS A 291 4.66 0.76 8.49
CA HIS A 291 4.35 -0.37 7.60
C HIS A 291 2.89 -0.36 7.14
N ASN A 292 1.98 0.25 7.87
CA ASN A 292 0.57 0.34 7.51
C ASN A 292 -0.16 1.47 8.27
N ALA A 293 -1.44 1.67 7.94
CA ALA A 293 -2.32 2.68 8.51
C ALA A 293 -3.35 2.07 9.48
N SER A 294 -3.83 2.87 10.43
CA SER A 294 -4.94 2.50 11.30
C SER A 294 -6.28 2.54 10.55
N LYS A 295 -7.33 1.95 11.15
CA LYS A 295 -8.69 2.00 10.58
C LYS A 295 -9.19 3.44 10.42
N GLN A 296 -8.93 4.29 11.40
CA GLN A 296 -9.28 5.71 11.31
C GLN A 296 -8.56 6.39 10.13
N GLU A 297 -7.25 6.13 9.96
CA GLU A 297 -6.47 6.67 8.84
C GLU A 297 -6.94 6.11 7.49
N PHE A 298 -7.41 4.85 7.48
CA PHE A 298 -8.03 4.25 6.30
C PHE A 298 -9.31 4.99 5.89
N ASP A 299 -10.21 5.25 6.83
CA ASP A 299 -11.46 5.98 6.56
C ASP A 299 -11.19 7.42 6.10
N GLU A 300 -10.29 8.14 6.78
CA GLU A 300 -9.85 9.48 6.38
C GLU A 300 -9.27 9.50 4.96
N ALA A 301 -8.49 8.47 4.59
CA ALA A 301 -7.90 8.35 3.27
C ALA A 301 -8.97 8.12 2.18
N LEU A 302 -9.95 7.26 2.44
CA LEU A 302 -11.09 7.02 1.54
C LEU A 302 -11.94 8.29 1.35
N GLU A 303 -12.20 9.01 2.44
CA GLU A 303 -12.90 10.30 2.38
C GLU A 303 -12.13 11.33 1.55
N PHE A 304 -10.81 11.43 1.76
CA PHE A 304 -9.95 12.34 1.00
C PHE A 304 -9.93 11.99 -0.49
N VAL A 305 -9.84 10.72 -0.84
CA VAL A 305 -9.89 10.23 -2.23
C VAL A 305 -11.22 10.63 -2.88
N SER A 306 -12.34 10.40 -2.20
CA SER A 306 -13.68 10.75 -2.70
C SER A 306 -13.84 12.26 -2.87
N LYS A 307 -13.48 13.04 -1.85
CA LYS A 307 -13.61 14.50 -1.84
C LYS A 307 -12.79 15.20 -2.94
N ASN A 308 -11.64 14.65 -3.27
CA ASN A 308 -10.72 15.23 -4.26
C ASN A 308 -10.81 14.53 -5.63
N ASN A 309 -11.74 13.61 -5.82
CA ASN A 309 -11.94 12.85 -7.07
C ASN A 309 -10.65 12.20 -7.57
N ILE A 310 -9.94 11.50 -6.66
CA ILE A 310 -8.67 10.86 -6.95
C ILE A 310 -8.92 9.43 -7.39
N HIS A 311 -8.73 9.14 -8.68
CA HIS A 311 -8.96 7.84 -9.27
C HIS A 311 -7.67 7.00 -9.33
N PRO A 312 -7.72 5.73 -8.88
CA PRO A 312 -6.63 4.77 -9.09
C PRO A 312 -6.35 4.53 -10.56
N ILE A 313 -5.09 4.28 -10.88
CA ILE A 313 -4.70 3.88 -12.23
C ILE A 313 -4.78 2.35 -12.31
N ILE A 314 -5.63 1.85 -13.20
CA ILE A 314 -5.75 0.43 -13.48
C ILE A 314 -4.91 0.09 -14.71
N ASN A 315 -3.99 -0.84 -14.58
CA ASN A 315 -3.17 -1.33 -15.68
C ASN A 315 -3.90 -2.38 -16.51
N SER A 316 -4.45 -3.38 -15.84
CA SER A 316 -5.15 -4.51 -16.47
C SER A 316 -6.02 -5.26 -15.46
N SER A 317 -6.96 -6.06 -15.99
CA SER A 317 -7.85 -6.91 -15.20
C SER A 317 -7.80 -8.35 -15.71
N TYR A 318 -7.83 -9.32 -14.80
CA TYR A 318 -7.85 -10.77 -15.07
C TYR A 318 -8.97 -11.42 -14.25
N ASN A 319 -9.39 -12.61 -14.66
CA ASN A 319 -10.16 -13.46 -13.76
C ASN A 319 -9.24 -14.01 -12.65
N ILE A 320 -9.78 -14.27 -11.47
CA ILE A 320 -8.98 -14.76 -10.35
C ILE A 320 -8.32 -16.11 -10.65
N THR A 321 -8.94 -16.94 -11.46
CA THR A 321 -8.38 -18.21 -11.94
C THR A 321 -7.12 -18.02 -12.81
N GLU A 322 -6.88 -16.79 -13.31
CA GLU A 322 -5.66 -16.41 -14.02
C GLU A 322 -4.61 -15.77 -13.11
N ALA A 323 -4.75 -15.86 -11.76
CA ALA A 323 -3.85 -15.21 -10.81
C ALA A 323 -2.36 -15.52 -11.03
N SER A 324 -2.03 -16.76 -11.39
CA SER A 324 -0.66 -17.17 -11.77
C SER A 324 -0.12 -16.31 -12.92
N LYS A 325 -0.87 -16.20 -14.03
CA LYS A 325 -0.51 -15.38 -15.19
C LYS A 325 -0.43 -13.91 -14.83
N ALA A 326 -1.38 -13.39 -14.06
CA ALA A 326 -1.41 -12.00 -13.64
C ALA A 326 -0.20 -11.64 -12.75
N GLN A 327 0.22 -12.53 -11.84
CA GLN A 327 1.44 -12.36 -11.06
C GLN A 327 2.70 -12.39 -11.93
N SER A 328 2.75 -13.23 -12.97
CA SER A 328 3.89 -13.23 -13.91
C SER A 328 4.04 -11.91 -14.67
N VAL A 329 2.92 -11.26 -15.01
CA VAL A 329 2.93 -9.91 -15.61
C VAL A 329 3.40 -8.85 -14.61
N PHE A 330 2.96 -8.97 -13.36
CA PHE A 330 3.39 -8.06 -12.27
C PHE A 330 4.90 -8.10 -12.06
N GLU A 331 5.51 -9.29 -12.07
CA GLU A 331 6.94 -9.50 -11.83
C GLU A 331 7.86 -8.97 -12.94
N LYS A 332 7.34 -8.69 -14.14
CA LYS A 332 8.13 -8.05 -15.21
C LYS A 332 8.46 -6.59 -14.92
N HIS A 333 7.83 -5.98 -13.91
CA HIS A 333 8.02 -4.58 -13.52
C HIS A 333 7.75 -3.55 -14.64
N GLU A 334 7.07 -3.92 -15.71
CA GLU A 334 6.70 -3.06 -16.83
C GLU A 334 5.37 -2.35 -16.63
N ILE A 335 4.63 -2.75 -15.59
CA ILE A 335 3.29 -2.21 -15.29
C ILE A 335 3.37 -0.78 -14.72
N PHE A 336 2.28 -0.03 -14.94
CA PHE A 336 2.03 1.27 -14.33
C PHE A 336 0.57 1.31 -13.84
N GLY A 337 0.38 1.32 -12.52
CA GLY A 337 -0.94 1.13 -11.91
C GLY A 337 -1.19 -0.30 -11.42
N LYS A 338 -2.44 -0.60 -11.08
CA LYS A 338 -2.86 -1.84 -10.42
C LYS A 338 -3.29 -2.92 -11.42
N ILE A 339 -3.00 -4.16 -11.10
CA ILE A 339 -3.59 -5.34 -11.75
C ILE A 339 -4.73 -5.83 -10.87
N ILE A 340 -5.93 -5.92 -11.44
CA ILE A 340 -7.14 -6.33 -10.75
C ILE A 340 -7.45 -7.79 -11.04
N LEU A 341 -7.91 -8.52 -10.03
CA LEU A 341 -8.43 -9.87 -10.15
C LEU A 341 -9.93 -9.85 -9.85
N LYS A 342 -10.74 -10.22 -10.86
CA LYS A 342 -12.20 -10.35 -10.76
C LYS A 342 -12.53 -11.73 -10.21
N ASN A 343 -13.29 -11.79 -9.12
CA ASN A 343 -13.61 -13.05 -8.45
C ASN A 343 -14.68 -13.83 -9.22
N ARG A 344 -14.24 -14.56 -10.24
CA ARG A 344 -15.08 -15.44 -11.07
C ARG A 344 -14.44 -16.82 -11.09
N PHE A 345 -14.77 -17.62 -10.04
CA PHE A 345 -14.44 -19.04 -9.99
C PHE A 345 -15.38 -19.91 -10.84
#